data_00dbc767ca5d1a36394a402c404bd695
#
_entry.id   00dbc767ca5d1a36394a402c404bd695
#
_cell.length_a   1.000
_cell.length_b   1.000
_cell.length_c   1.000
_cell.angle_alpha   90.00
_cell.angle_beta   90.00
_cell.angle_gamma   90.00
#
_symmetry.space_group_name_H-M   'P 1'
#
loop_
_entity.id
_entity.type
_entity.pdbx_description
1 polymer ?
#
loop_
_entity_poly.entity_id
_entity_poly.type
_entity_poly.pdbx_seq_one_letter_code
_entity_poly.pdbx_strand_id
1 'polypeptide(L)'
;STGVVLAAMKGLGATNGQILSIIFVATAIYGLLSIVLSLRYKMPISIVWSTPGAAMLVAAGTLNLGFDVAVGSFIMSGVLLTLTGLWPTLGRLVTSIPKPIASAMLAGVIFSFCLAPFQVITSNPLVILPALVVWLVLYRFATIWAAPAAIAVMGVAIAFTVPIPVASFSLVPHVEFTMPAFTLTGFFSIAIPLYLVTMASQNIPGIAIMKSYDYEVPFKPLMVTTGLASLLSAPFGGFAFNHAAITAALNANEHAHPCLLYTSPSP
;
A
#
# COMPACT_ATOMS: atom_id res chain seq x y z
N SER A 1 1.55 -2.16 -7.60
CA SER A 1 1.96 -2.09 -6.17
C SER A 1 2.57 -3.39 -5.67
N THR A 2 2.00 -4.56 -6.00
CA THR A 2 2.49 -5.88 -5.54
C THR A 2 3.97 -6.12 -5.91
N GLY A 3 4.40 -5.78 -7.12
CA GLY A 3 5.80 -5.94 -7.54
C GLY A 3 6.79 -5.17 -6.68
N VAL A 4 6.43 -3.98 -6.22
CA VAL A 4 7.28 -3.16 -5.32
C VAL A 4 7.38 -3.81 -3.94
N VAL A 5 6.28 -4.36 -3.43
CA VAL A 5 6.28 -5.10 -2.16
C VAL A 5 7.17 -6.34 -2.27
N LEU A 6 7.06 -7.10 -3.37
CA LEU A 6 7.93 -8.26 -3.62
C LEU A 6 9.41 -7.88 -3.64
N ALA A 7 9.75 -6.81 -4.36
CA ALA A 7 11.12 -6.30 -4.43
C ALA A 7 11.63 -5.86 -3.05
N ALA A 8 10.80 -5.16 -2.28
CA ALA A 8 11.11 -4.73 -0.93
C ALA A 8 11.40 -5.91 0.01
N MET A 9 10.50 -6.90 0.03
CA MET A 9 10.65 -8.06 0.92
C MET A 9 11.86 -8.91 0.55
N LYS A 10 12.11 -9.13 -0.76
CA LYS A 10 13.34 -9.78 -1.23
C LYS A 10 14.59 -9.00 -0.82
N GLY A 11 14.57 -7.68 -0.98
CA GLY A 11 15.68 -6.82 -0.58
C GLY A 11 15.98 -6.87 0.93
N LEU A 12 14.97 -7.06 1.75
CA LEU A 12 15.09 -7.24 3.20
C LEU A 12 15.52 -8.66 3.61
N GLY A 13 15.67 -9.59 2.67
CA GLY A 13 16.10 -10.97 2.92
C GLY A 13 14.98 -11.97 3.22
N ALA A 14 13.73 -11.64 2.89
CA ALA A 14 12.61 -12.56 3.06
C ALA A 14 12.73 -13.80 2.14
N THR A 15 12.43 -14.97 2.69
CA THR A 15 12.33 -16.23 1.95
C THR A 15 11.10 -16.25 1.03
N ASN A 16 11.05 -17.16 0.07
CA ASN A 16 9.89 -17.31 -0.79
C ASN A 16 8.61 -17.68 0.01
N GLY A 17 8.75 -18.49 1.07
CA GLY A 17 7.64 -18.83 1.97
C GLY A 17 7.11 -17.61 2.71
N GLN A 18 8.00 -16.80 3.28
CA GLN A 18 7.65 -15.54 3.93
C GLN A 18 6.96 -14.58 2.97
N ILE A 19 7.43 -14.46 1.73
CA ILE A 19 6.80 -13.62 0.70
C ILE A 19 5.37 -14.06 0.38
N LEU A 20 5.14 -15.38 0.26
CA LEU A 20 3.78 -15.91 0.06
C LEU A 20 2.87 -15.60 1.26
N SER A 21 3.40 -15.78 2.48
CA SER A 21 2.70 -15.42 3.72
C SER A 21 2.33 -13.94 3.73
N ILE A 22 3.25 -13.04 3.39
CA ILE A 22 3.03 -11.58 3.32
C ILE A 22 1.87 -11.25 2.41
N ILE A 23 1.88 -11.78 1.17
CA ILE A 23 0.82 -11.50 0.20
C ILE A 23 -0.53 -11.99 0.71
N PHE A 24 -0.59 -13.23 1.23
CA PHE A 24 -1.83 -13.79 1.71
C PHE A 24 -2.37 -13.04 2.93
N VAL A 25 -1.55 -12.92 3.98
CA VAL A 25 -1.96 -12.29 5.25
C VAL A 25 -2.31 -10.83 5.07
N ALA A 26 -1.47 -10.07 4.34
CA ALA A 26 -1.76 -8.67 4.10
C ALA A 26 -3.06 -8.49 3.30
N THR A 27 -3.27 -9.29 2.23
CA THR A 27 -4.49 -9.21 1.41
C THR A 27 -5.74 -9.54 2.22
N ALA A 28 -5.69 -10.60 3.02
CA ALA A 28 -6.81 -11.00 3.88
C ALA A 28 -7.16 -9.90 4.90
N ILE A 29 -6.15 -9.34 5.56
CA ILE A 29 -6.36 -8.34 6.63
C ILE A 29 -6.85 -7.02 6.05
N TYR A 30 -6.22 -6.46 5.00
CA TYR A 30 -6.69 -5.19 4.47
C TYR A 30 -8.07 -5.32 3.80
N GLY A 31 -8.38 -6.46 3.18
CA GLY A 31 -9.71 -6.75 2.68
C GLY A 31 -10.76 -6.78 3.79
N LEU A 32 -10.48 -7.53 4.86
CA LEU A 32 -11.35 -7.60 6.03
C LEU A 32 -11.55 -6.22 6.69
N LEU A 33 -10.46 -5.47 6.91
CA LEU A 33 -10.54 -4.14 7.51
C LEU A 33 -11.32 -3.16 6.64
N SER A 34 -11.13 -3.19 5.31
CA SER A 34 -11.89 -2.35 4.38
C SER A 34 -13.39 -2.64 4.48
N ILE A 35 -13.78 -3.91 4.50
CA ILE A 35 -15.18 -4.31 4.64
C ILE A 35 -15.73 -3.86 6.00
N VAL A 36 -15.05 -4.21 7.09
CA VAL A 36 -15.52 -3.92 8.47
C VAL A 36 -15.66 -2.41 8.69
N LEU A 37 -14.64 -1.63 8.33
CA LEU A 37 -14.66 -0.18 8.53
C LEU A 37 -15.68 0.50 7.61
N SER A 38 -15.81 0.07 6.34
CA SER A 38 -16.80 0.64 5.43
C SER A 38 -18.23 0.38 5.91
N LEU A 39 -18.53 -0.84 6.35
CA LEU A 39 -19.85 -1.18 6.90
C LEU A 39 -20.12 -0.47 8.22
N ARG A 40 -19.12 -0.37 9.10
CA ARG A 40 -19.27 0.25 10.43
C ARG A 40 -19.51 1.75 10.35
N TYR A 41 -18.84 2.42 9.43
CA TYR A 41 -18.91 3.89 9.31
C TYR A 41 -19.74 4.34 8.11
N LYS A 42 -20.26 3.41 7.30
CA LYS A 42 -21.06 3.68 6.09
C LYS A 42 -20.35 4.65 5.13
N MET A 43 -19.05 4.44 4.95
CA MET A 43 -18.17 5.23 4.08
C MET A 43 -17.30 4.31 3.25
N PRO A 44 -16.86 4.69 2.04
CA PRO A 44 -15.99 3.86 1.21
C PRO A 44 -14.53 3.89 1.71
N ILE A 45 -14.29 3.35 2.92
CA ILE A 45 -12.97 3.29 3.53
C ILE A 45 -12.16 2.18 2.89
N SER A 46 -11.03 2.53 2.29
CA SER A 46 -10.10 1.59 1.67
C SER A 46 -8.82 1.46 2.47
N ILE A 47 -8.59 0.29 3.03
CA ILE A 47 -7.34 -0.04 3.70
C ILE A 47 -6.50 -0.88 2.75
N VAL A 48 -5.22 -0.56 2.63
CA VAL A 48 -4.24 -1.34 1.87
C VAL A 48 -2.88 -1.27 2.58
N TRP A 49 -1.88 -1.97 2.04
CA TRP A 49 -0.48 -1.77 2.44
C TRP A 49 0.06 -0.43 1.95
N SER A 50 1.09 0.09 2.62
CA SER A 50 1.79 1.31 2.20
C SER A 50 2.68 1.05 1.00
N THR A 51 2.20 1.37 -0.21
CA THR A 51 3.04 1.28 -1.42
C THR A 51 4.26 2.22 -1.37
N PRO A 52 4.13 3.48 -0.91
CA PRO A 52 5.28 4.34 -0.67
C PRO A 52 6.22 3.79 0.42
N GLY A 53 5.64 3.19 1.46
CA GLY A 53 6.43 2.49 2.47
C GLY A 53 7.20 1.31 1.88
N ALA A 54 6.59 0.51 1.01
CA ALA A 54 7.30 -0.56 0.31
C ALA A 54 8.44 -0.02 -0.56
N ALA A 55 8.26 1.09 -1.27
CA ALA A 55 9.32 1.72 -2.05
C ALA A 55 10.49 2.17 -1.16
N MET A 56 10.21 2.73 0.01
CA MET A 56 11.24 3.06 1.01
C MET A 56 11.95 1.81 1.52
N LEU A 57 11.21 0.71 1.74
CA LEU A 57 11.78 -0.56 2.19
C LEU A 57 12.72 -1.20 1.14
N VAL A 58 12.53 -0.96 -0.17
CA VAL A 58 13.50 -1.36 -1.20
C VAL A 58 14.87 -0.72 -0.92
N ALA A 59 14.89 0.57 -0.60
CA ALA A 59 16.12 1.27 -0.24
C ALA A 59 16.70 0.76 1.10
N ALA A 60 15.84 0.47 2.07
CA ALA A 60 16.28 -0.08 3.37
C ALA A 60 16.90 -1.48 3.23
N GLY A 61 16.56 -2.24 2.19
CA GLY A 61 17.18 -3.54 1.90
C GLY A 61 18.71 -3.48 1.74
N THR A 62 19.26 -2.34 1.29
CA THR A 62 20.72 -2.14 1.17
C THR A 62 21.46 -2.16 2.51
N LEU A 63 20.74 -2.00 3.62
CA LEU A 63 21.31 -2.04 4.97
C LEU A 63 21.63 -3.46 5.45
N ASN A 64 21.11 -4.50 4.78
CA ASN A 64 21.34 -5.92 5.09
C ASN A 64 21.09 -6.28 6.56
N LEU A 65 20.07 -5.71 7.18
CA LEU A 65 19.75 -5.91 8.61
C LEU A 65 19.10 -7.27 8.91
N GLY A 66 18.59 -7.97 7.90
CA GLY A 66 17.83 -9.21 8.04
C GLY A 66 16.32 -8.98 8.13
N PHE A 67 15.56 -10.00 7.72
CA PHE A 67 14.10 -9.90 7.66
C PHE A 67 13.45 -9.92 9.05
N ASP A 68 14.05 -10.55 10.03
CA ASP A 68 13.65 -10.56 11.44
C ASP A 68 13.66 -9.15 12.04
N VAL A 69 14.69 -8.36 11.76
CA VAL A 69 14.79 -6.94 12.16
C VAL A 69 13.75 -6.09 11.43
N ALA A 70 13.48 -6.38 10.15
CA ALA A 70 12.42 -5.71 9.42
C ALA A 70 11.04 -5.98 10.06
N VAL A 71 10.74 -7.22 10.43
CA VAL A 71 9.50 -7.60 11.13
C VAL A 71 9.38 -6.87 12.47
N GLY A 72 10.45 -6.82 13.27
CA GLY A 72 10.48 -6.02 14.50
C GLY A 72 10.20 -4.54 14.25
N SER A 73 10.73 -3.99 13.14
CA SER A 73 10.51 -2.61 12.73
C SER A 73 9.06 -2.37 12.28
N PHE A 74 8.41 -3.34 11.63
CA PHE A 74 6.99 -3.26 11.27
C PHE A 74 6.10 -3.21 12.50
N ILE A 75 6.42 -4.01 13.54
CA ILE A 75 5.74 -3.95 14.84
C ILE A 75 5.89 -2.55 15.44
N MET A 76 7.11 -2.03 15.52
CA MET A 76 7.37 -0.69 16.08
C MET A 76 6.64 0.42 15.30
N SER A 77 6.60 0.34 13.97
CA SER A 77 5.82 1.25 13.13
C SER A 77 4.31 1.14 13.40
N GLY A 78 3.79 -0.08 13.59
CA GLY A 78 2.39 -0.33 13.99
C GLY A 78 2.05 0.26 15.36
N VAL A 79 3.00 0.19 16.32
CA VAL A 79 2.86 0.86 17.62
C VAL A 79 2.76 2.38 17.45
N LEU A 80 3.62 2.99 16.64
CA LEU A 80 3.59 4.43 16.38
C LEU A 80 2.26 4.87 15.73
N LEU A 81 1.75 4.09 14.77
CA LEU A 81 0.43 4.34 14.17
C LEU A 81 -0.69 4.27 15.20
N THR A 82 -0.67 3.24 16.05
CA THR A 82 -1.66 3.06 17.13
C THR A 82 -1.61 4.23 18.13
N LEU A 83 -0.41 4.61 18.56
CA LEU A 83 -0.20 5.76 19.45
C LEU A 83 -0.69 7.07 18.83
N THR A 84 -0.51 7.26 17.53
CA THR A 84 -1.05 8.44 16.83
C THR A 84 -2.58 8.54 16.93
N GLY A 85 -3.27 7.40 16.89
CA GLY A 85 -4.72 7.36 17.09
C GLY A 85 -5.16 7.57 18.54
N LEU A 86 -4.35 7.11 19.49
CA LEU A 86 -4.67 7.19 20.93
C LEU A 86 -4.24 8.51 21.57
N TRP A 87 -3.19 9.12 21.08
CA TRP A 87 -2.62 10.34 21.65
C TRP A 87 -2.99 11.58 20.81
N PRO A 88 -3.95 12.41 21.26
CA PRO A 88 -4.45 13.53 20.46
C PRO A 88 -3.37 14.55 20.08
N THR A 89 -2.35 14.72 20.92
CA THR A 89 -1.24 15.65 20.62
C THR A 89 -0.36 15.15 19.49
N LEU A 90 -0.03 13.85 19.48
CA LEU A 90 0.72 13.24 18.39
C LEU A 90 -0.09 13.26 17.09
N GLY A 91 -1.39 12.95 17.17
CA GLY A 91 -2.31 13.07 16.03
C GLY A 91 -2.33 14.49 15.46
N ARG A 92 -2.43 15.51 16.30
CA ARG A 92 -2.38 16.92 15.87
C ARG A 92 -1.04 17.28 15.24
N LEU A 93 0.07 16.85 15.82
CA LEU A 93 1.41 17.10 15.25
C LEU A 93 1.54 16.52 13.84
N VAL A 94 1.08 15.30 13.62
CA VAL A 94 1.14 14.65 12.30
C VAL A 94 0.18 15.30 11.31
N THR A 95 -1.04 15.64 11.74
CA THR A 95 -2.01 16.33 10.87
C THR A 95 -1.65 17.79 10.61
N SER A 96 -0.74 18.39 11.38
CA SER A 96 -0.20 19.74 11.15
C SER A 96 0.85 19.81 10.04
N ILE A 97 1.26 18.67 9.47
CA ILE A 97 2.15 18.65 8.30
C ILE A 97 1.50 19.46 7.17
N PRO A 98 2.16 20.50 6.64
CA PRO A 98 1.59 21.33 5.59
C PRO A 98 1.21 20.51 4.36
N LYS A 99 0.02 20.75 3.81
CA LYS A 99 -0.47 20.05 2.60
C LYS A 99 0.55 20.02 1.46
N PRO A 100 1.31 21.10 1.15
CA PRO A 100 2.32 21.08 0.11
C PRO A 100 3.42 20.04 0.34
N ILE A 101 3.85 19.84 1.59
CA ILE A 101 4.88 18.84 1.92
C ILE A 101 4.33 17.43 1.72
N ALA A 102 3.15 17.14 2.25
CA ALA A 102 2.50 15.85 2.06
C ALA A 102 2.26 15.55 0.56
N SER A 103 1.81 16.54 -0.21
CA SER A 103 1.61 16.41 -1.66
C SER A 103 2.92 16.22 -2.41
N ALA A 104 3.99 16.90 -2.03
CA ALA A 104 5.32 16.73 -2.63
C ALA A 104 5.89 15.33 -2.36
N MET A 105 5.72 14.80 -1.15
CA MET A 105 6.11 13.42 -0.82
C MET A 105 5.33 12.41 -1.67
N LEU A 106 4.01 12.57 -1.78
CA LEU A 106 3.18 11.72 -2.62
C LEU A 106 3.59 11.83 -4.10
N ALA A 107 3.80 13.04 -4.61
CA ALA A 107 4.23 13.28 -5.98
C ALA A 107 5.59 12.63 -6.28
N GLY A 108 6.56 12.72 -5.37
CA GLY A 108 7.87 12.07 -5.51
C GLY A 108 7.75 10.53 -5.61
N VAL A 109 6.88 9.93 -4.81
CA VAL A 109 6.62 8.49 -4.89
C VAL A 109 5.92 8.11 -6.20
N ILE A 110 4.86 8.84 -6.58
CA ILE A 110 4.14 8.60 -7.84
C ILE A 110 5.08 8.77 -9.04
N PHE A 111 5.91 9.78 -9.03
CA PHE A 111 6.90 10.02 -10.09
C PHE A 111 7.84 8.83 -10.29
N SER A 112 8.33 8.22 -9.20
CA SER A 112 9.16 7.01 -9.26
C SER A 112 8.43 5.85 -9.94
N PHE A 113 7.13 5.67 -9.67
CA PHE A 113 6.32 4.65 -10.35
C PHE A 113 6.07 4.98 -11.82
N CYS A 114 5.90 6.24 -12.16
CA CYS A 114 5.76 6.66 -13.56
C CYS A 114 7.05 6.42 -14.36
N LEU A 115 8.21 6.51 -13.74
CA LEU A 115 9.50 6.23 -14.39
C LEU A 115 9.76 4.73 -14.57
N ALA A 116 9.19 3.86 -13.73
CA ALA A 116 9.46 2.44 -13.76
C ALA A 116 9.25 1.77 -15.14
N PRO A 117 8.16 2.02 -15.91
CA PRO A 117 7.99 1.47 -17.26
C PRO A 117 9.12 1.87 -18.21
N PHE A 118 9.59 3.11 -18.13
CA PHE A 118 10.65 3.64 -18.98
C PHE A 118 12.02 3.03 -18.65
N GLN A 119 12.27 2.69 -17.39
CA GLN A 119 13.48 2.00 -16.97
C GLN A 119 13.52 0.55 -17.45
N VAL A 120 12.36 -0.12 -17.48
CA VAL A 120 12.25 -1.53 -17.88
C VAL A 120 12.13 -1.70 -19.41
N ILE A 121 11.76 -0.63 -20.15
CA ILE A 121 11.56 -0.68 -21.61
C ILE A 121 12.82 -1.12 -22.35
N THR A 122 14.01 -0.73 -21.85
CA THR A 122 15.30 -1.11 -22.44
C THR A 122 15.63 -2.58 -22.25
N SER A 123 15.17 -3.18 -21.13
CA SER A 123 15.44 -4.57 -20.79
C SER A 123 14.43 -5.54 -21.42
N ASN A 124 13.16 -5.15 -21.51
CA ASN A 124 12.06 -5.98 -21.99
C ASN A 124 11.09 -5.20 -22.91
N PRO A 125 11.57 -4.72 -24.08
CA PRO A 125 10.76 -3.88 -24.97
C PRO A 125 9.51 -4.59 -25.49
N LEU A 126 9.59 -5.88 -25.79
CA LEU A 126 8.47 -6.68 -26.32
C LEU A 126 7.31 -6.83 -25.33
N VAL A 127 7.57 -6.69 -24.05
CA VAL A 127 6.53 -6.75 -23.02
C VAL A 127 5.95 -5.36 -22.73
N ILE A 128 6.81 -4.36 -22.61
CA ILE A 128 6.40 -3.03 -22.14
C ILE A 128 5.81 -2.17 -23.26
N LEU A 129 6.41 -2.16 -24.46
CA LEU A 129 5.93 -1.30 -25.55
C LEU A 129 4.50 -1.59 -25.99
N PRO A 130 4.07 -2.86 -26.22
CA PRO A 130 2.68 -3.12 -26.59
C PRO A 130 1.69 -2.68 -25.53
N ALA A 131 2.01 -2.91 -24.24
CA ALA A 131 1.16 -2.51 -23.13
C ALA A 131 1.04 -0.97 -23.03
N LEU A 132 2.14 -0.23 -23.20
CA LEU A 132 2.13 1.24 -23.21
C LEU A 132 1.33 1.79 -24.40
N VAL A 133 1.52 1.25 -25.60
CA VAL A 133 0.79 1.68 -26.80
C VAL A 133 -0.72 1.45 -26.61
N VAL A 134 -1.11 0.26 -26.17
CA VAL A 134 -2.54 -0.04 -25.89
C VAL A 134 -3.10 0.89 -24.81
N TRP A 135 -2.34 1.15 -23.74
CA TRP A 135 -2.76 2.07 -22.70
C TRP A 135 -2.97 3.49 -23.25
N LEU A 136 -2.02 4.03 -24.02
CA LEU A 136 -2.11 5.37 -24.61
C LEU A 136 -3.30 5.50 -25.56
N VAL A 137 -3.49 4.52 -26.45
CA VAL A 137 -4.59 4.52 -27.42
C VAL A 137 -5.94 4.47 -26.68
N LEU A 138 -6.11 3.53 -25.76
CA LEU A 138 -7.36 3.41 -25.02
C LEU A 138 -7.60 4.55 -24.03
N TYR A 139 -6.55 5.15 -23.49
CA TYR A 139 -6.68 6.35 -22.65
C TYR A 139 -7.34 7.50 -23.43
N ARG A 140 -7.13 7.58 -24.77
CA ARG A 140 -7.75 8.60 -25.62
C ARG A 140 -9.21 8.30 -25.98
N PHE A 141 -9.58 7.02 -26.15
CA PHE A 141 -10.89 6.62 -26.69
C PHE A 141 -11.79 5.93 -25.68
N ALA A 142 -11.24 5.23 -24.72
CA ALA A 142 -11.98 4.41 -23.75
C ALA A 142 -11.21 4.31 -22.43
N THR A 143 -11.11 5.41 -21.70
CA THR A 143 -10.27 5.59 -20.49
C THR A 143 -10.47 4.49 -19.44
N ILE A 144 -11.71 4.02 -19.25
CA ILE A 144 -12.06 2.95 -18.29
C ILE A 144 -11.35 1.64 -18.65
N TRP A 145 -11.19 1.34 -19.94
CA TRP A 145 -10.58 0.11 -20.43
C TRP A 145 -9.06 0.20 -20.60
N ALA A 146 -8.46 1.38 -20.48
CA ALA A 146 -7.04 1.59 -20.72
C ALA A 146 -6.15 0.73 -19.81
N ALA A 147 -6.39 0.76 -18.50
CA ALA A 147 -5.60 -0.01 -17.54
C ALA A 147 -5.87 -1.53 -17.62
N PRO A 148 -7.13 -2.02 -17.64
CA PRO A 148 -7.40 -3.45 -17.81
C PRO A 148 -6.80 -4.05 -19.08
N ALA A 149 -6.92 -3.35 -20.21
CA ALA A 149 -6.39 -3.83 -21.49
C ALA A 149 -4.86 -3.85 -21.51
N ALA A 150 -4.20 -2.83 -20.96
CA ALA A 150 -2.74 -2.80 -20.85
C ALA A 150 -2.22 -3.97 -19.98
N ILE A 151 -2.91 -4.27 -18.87
CA ILE A 151 -2.57 -5.42 -17.99
C ILE A 151 -2.76 -6.73 -18.75
N ALA A 152 -3.86 -6.89 -19.50
CA ALA A 152 -4.11 -8.09 -20.29
C ALA A 152 -3.03 -8.29 -21.37
N VAL A 153 -2.69 -7.23 -22.11
CA VAL A 153 -1.63 -7.28 -23.12
C VAL A 153 -0.27 -7.61 -22.51
N MET A 154 0.06 -7.00 -21.37
CA MET A 154 1.29 -7.32 -20.65
C MET A 154 1.31 -8.79 -20.19
N GLY A 155 0.20 -9.31 -19.66
CA GLY A 155 0.08 -10.71 -19.26
C GLY A 155 0.28 -11.66 -20.43
N VAL A 156 -0.31 -11.39 -21.59
CA VAL A 156 -0.11 -12.16 -22.83
C VAL A 156 1.35 -12.08 -23.28
N ALA A 157 1.94 -10.88 -23.30
CA ALA A 157 3.34 -10.72 -23.71
C ALA A 157 4.29 -11.50 -22.78
N ILE A 158 4.07 -11.48 -21.47
CA ILE A 158 4.84 -12.28 -20.49
C ILE A 158 4.68 -13.77 -20.76
N ALA A 159 3.47 -14.23 -21.03
CA ALA A 159 3.21 -15.65 -21.30
C ALA A 159 3.98 -16.19 -22.53
N PHE A 160 4.25 -15.34 -23.52
CA PHE A 160 5.03 -15.69 -24.71
C PHE A 160 6.53 -15.46 -24.59
N THR A 161 6.96 -14.56 -23.72
CA THR A 161 8.38 -14.14 -23.66
C THR A 161 9.13 -14.69 -22.44
N VAL A 162 8.41 -15.05 -21.39
CA VAL A 162 9.01 -15.57 -20.16
C VAL A 162 8.59 -17.02 -19.96
N PRO A 163 9.53 -17.98 -19.88
CA PRO A 163 9.18 -19.33 -19.52
C PRO A 163 8.58 -19.33 -18.11
N ILE A 164 7.26 -19.51 -18.02
CA ILE A 164 6.58 -19.62 -16.74
C ILE A 164 6.91 -21.03 -16.22
N PRO A 165 7.71 -21.18 -15.15
CA PRO A 165 7.87 -22.47 -14.54
C PRO A 165 6.46 -22.90 -14.09
N VAL A 166 5.97 -24.03 -14.63
CA VAL A 166 4.74 -24.69 -14.18
C VAL A 166 5.06 -25.32 -12.81
N ALA A 167 5.51 -24.49 -11.89
CA ALA A 167 5.64 -24.88 -10.50
C ALA A 167 4.23 -25.13 -9.98
N SER A 168 4.04 -26.23 -9.33
CA SER A 168 2.81 -26.65 -8.67
C SER A 168 2.13 -25.45 -8.01
N PHE A 169 1.04 -24.98 -8.60
CA PHE A 169 0.17 -23.99 -7.99
C PHE A 169 -0.45 -24.62 -6.73
N SER A 170 0.15 -24.34 -5.58
CA SER A 170 -0.49 -24.66 -4.32
C SER A 170 -1.55 -23.58 -4.04
N LEU A 171 -2.82 -23.98 -4.07
CA LEU A 171 -3.94 -23.15 -3.63
C LEU A 171 -4.04 -23.08 -2.10
N VAL A 172 -3.17 -23.82 -1.40
CA VAL A 172 -3.16 -23.80 0.07
C VAL A 172 -2.50 -22.51 0.54
N PRO A 173 -3.20 -21.70 1.35
CA PRO A 173 -2.60 -20.50 1.94
C PRO A 173 -1.36 -20.87 2.74
N HIS A 174 -0.24 -20.22 2.45
CA HIS A 174 0.98 -20.42 3.22
C HIS A 174 1.09 -19.27 4.24
N VAL A 175 1.11 -19.61 5.52
CA VAL A 175 1.32 -18.65 6.60
C VAL A 175 2.57 -19.08 7.34
N GLU A 176 3.58 -18.22 7.31
CA GLU A 176 4.87 -18.44 7.95
C GLU A 176 5.09 -17.41 9.04
N PHE A 177 5.44 -17.87 10.23
CA PHE A 177 5.75 -17.00 11.35
C PHE A 177 7.24 -16.64 11.34
N THR A 178 7.53 -15.36 11.43
CA THR A 178 8.90 -14.83 11.57
C THR A 178 9.07 -14.22 12.93
N MET A 179 10.06 -14.69 13.68
CA MET A 179 10.39 -14.15 15.01
C MET A 179 10.90 -12.70 14.86
N PRO A 180 10.26 -11.70 15.50
CA PRO A 180 10.70 -10.33 15.39
C PRO A 180 11.98 -10.07 16.19
N ALA A 181 12.97 -9.38 15.59
CA ALA A 181 14.13 -8.87 16.28
C ALA A 181 14.05 -7.34 16.43
N PHE A 182 14.17 -6.86 17.65
CA PHE A 182 14.07 -5.43 17.97
C PHE A 182 15.46 -4.83 18.11
N THR A 183 15.81 -3.88 17.23
CA THR A 183 17.09 -3.17 17.24
C THR A 183 16.86 -1.67 17.12
N LEU A 184 17.77 -0.88 17.73
CA LEU A 184 17.76 0.57 17.58
C LEU A 184 17.97 1.00 16.12
N THR A 185 18.84 0.29 15.40
CA THR A 185 19.06 0.52 13.97
C THR A 185 17.77 0.30 13.17
N GLY A 186 17.05 -0.82 13.39
CA GLY A 186 15.76 -1.09 12.77
C GLY A 186 14.72 -0.01 13.10
N PHE A 187 14.69 0.46 14.35
CA PHE A 187 13.78 1.53 14.77
C PHE A 187 14.01 2.84 14.00
N PHE A 188 15.25 3.33 13.95
CA PHE A 188 15.55 4.61 13.30
C PHE A 188 15.61 4.50 11.78
N SER A 189 16.09 3.39 11.22
CA SER A 189 16.29 3.24 9.76
C SER A 189 15.06 2.68 9.03
N ILE A 190 14.17 1.96 9.71
CA ILE A 190 13.00 1.34 9.09
C ILE A 190 11.70 1.81 9.75
N ALA A 191 11.54 1.66 11.08
CA ALA A 191 10.24 1.88 11.72
C ALA A 191 9.75 3.34 11.63
N ILE A 192 10.59 4.30 12.02
CA ILE A 192 10.27 5.74 11.95
C ILE A 192 10.03 6.18 10.51
N PRO A 193 10.94 5.95 9.54
CA PRO A 193 10.72 6.33 8.16
C PRO A 193 9.45 5.70 7.55
N LEU A 194 9.21 4.41 7.81
CA LEU A 194 8.00 3.71 7.36
C LEU A 194 6.72 4.36 7.91
N TYR A 195 6.71 4.68 9.20
CA TYR A 195 5.62 5.38 9.85
C TYR A 195 5.39 6.77 9.24
N LEU A 196 6.43 7.58 9.10
CA LEU A 196 6.33 8.94 8.57
C LEU A 196 5.86 8.94 7.10
N VAL A 197 6.44 8.09 6.26
CA VAL A 197 6.05 7.96 4.86
C VAL A 197 4.60 7.50 4.76
N THR A 198 4.20 6.50 5.55
CA THR A 198 2.82 5.99 5.55
C THR A 198 1.82 7.06 6.00
N MET A 199 2.13 7.82 7.03
CA MET A 199 1.27 8.91 7.49
C MET A 199 1.17 10.04 6.46
N ALA A 200 2.32 10.56 5.99
CA ALA A 200 2.37 11.74 5.13
C ALA A 200 1.87 11.48 3.70
N SER A 201 2.11 10.27 3.15
CA SER A 201 1.78 9.98 1.76
C SER A 201 0.46 9.20 1.56
N GLN A 202 -0.08 8.61 2.61
CA GLN A 202 -1.28 7.76 2.51
C GLN A 202 -2.39 8.21 3.48
N ASN A 203 -2.17 8.11 4.80
CA ASN A 203 -3.23 8.36 5.77
C ASN A 203 -3.76 9.80 5.70
N ILE A 204 -2.87 10.81 5.74
CA ILE A 204 -3.27 12.22 5.72
C ILE A 204 -3.92 12.59 4.37
N PRO A 205 -3.31 12.31 3.21
CA PRO A 205 -3.94 12.59 1.93
C PRO A 205 -5.23 11.80 1.71
N GLY A 206 -5.30 10.53 2.15
CA GLY A 206 -6.51 9.72 2.07
C GLY A 206 -7.68 10.34 2.83
N ILE A 207 -7.45 10.79 4.07
CA ILE A 207 -8.46 11.51 4.86
C ILE A 207 -8.84 12.83 4.21
N ALA A 208 -7.86 13.58 3.66
CA ALA A 208 -8.14 14.84 2.97
C ALA A 208 -8.99 14.64 1.71
N ILE A 209 -8.74 13.57 0.94
CA ILE A 209 -9.54 13.20 -0.22
C ILE A 209 -10.96 12.84 0.21
N MET A 210 -11.14 11.99 1.22
CA MET A 210 -12.46 11.65 1.73
C MET A 210 -13.23 12.90 2.17
N LYS A 211 -12.54 13.83 2.84
CA LYS A 211 -13.15 15.11 3.26
C LYS A 211 -13.54 16.01 2.09
N SER A 212 -12.87 15.93 0.93
CA SER A 212 -13.26 16.68 -0.27
C SER A 212 -14.55 16.16 -0.92
N TYR A 213 -15.01 14.96 -0.53
CA TYR A 213 -16.30 14.37 -0.88
C TYR A 213 -17.26 14.33 0.30
N ASP A 214 -17.09 15.24 1.27
CA ASP A 214 -17.95 15.43 2.46
C ASP A 214 -18.03 14.23 3.42
N TYR A 215 -17.04 13.31 3.37
CA TYR A 215 -16.94 12.23 4.35
C TYR A 215 -16.07 12.63 5.54
N GLU A 216 -16.62 12.56 6.74
CA GLU A 216 -15.87 12.75 7.99
C GLU A 216 -15.29 11.43 8.49
N VAL A 217 -14.07 11.13 8.04
CA VAL A 217 -13.38 9.90 8.43
C VAL A 217 -13.01 9.93 9.91
N PRO A 218 -13.38 8.90 10.69
CA PRO A 218 -13.06 8.83 12.11
C PRO A 218 -11.57 8.55 12.33
N PHE A 219 -10.78 9.60 12.52
CA PHE A 219 -9.31 9.54 12.60
C PHE A 219 -8.80 8.54 13.65
N LYS A 220 -9.29 8.65 14.90
CA LYS A 220 -8.85 7.79 16.01
C LYS A 220 -9.10 6.30 15.75
N PRO A 221 -10.34 5.85 15.45
CA PRO A 221 -10.58 4.45 15.12
C PRO A 221 -9.75 3.97 13.94
N LEU A 222 -9.62 4.78 12.89
CA LEU A 222 -8.88 4.43 11.69
C LEU A 222 -7.40 4.15 12.01
N MET A 223 -6.73 5.06 12.73
CA MET A 223 -5.32 4.91 13.09
C MET A 223 -5.10 3.74 14.06
N VAL A 224 -5.99 3.57 15.05
CA VAL A 224 -5.88 2.47 16.01
C VAL A 224 -6.08 1.12 15.32
N THR A 225 -7.09 0.97 14.45
CA THR A 225 -7.35 -0.32 13.80
C THR A 225 -6.25 -0.69 12.80
N THR A 226 -5.78 0.26 11.99
CA THR A 226 -4.69 0.01 11.03
C THR A 226 -3.36 -0.22 11.74
N GLY A 227 -3.08 0.51 12.81
CA GLY A 227 -1.90 0.33 13.64
C GLY A 227 -1.87 -1.03 14.33
N LEU A 228 -2.96 -1.42 15.00
CA LEU A 228 -3.08 -2.74 15.62
C LEU A 228 -2.99 -3.87 14.59
N ALA A 229 -3.65 -3.72 13.44
CA ALA A 229 -3.56 -4.71 12.38
C ALA A 229 -2.12 -4.85 11.86
N SER A 230 -1.40 -3.75 11.65
CA SER A 230 0.02 -3.77 11.25
C SER A 230 0.87 -4.47 12.30
N LEU A 231 0.70 -4.13 13.58
CA LEU A 231 1.44 -4.69 14.70
C LEU A 231 1.20 -6.20 14.85
N LEU A 232 -0.07 -6.62 14.87
CA LEU A 232 -0.43 -8.02 15.14
C LEU A 232 -0.12 -8.94 13.97
N SER A 233 -0.17 -8.42 12.74
CA SER A 233 0.12 -9.21 11.55
C SER A 233 1.59 -9.21 11.14
N ALA A 234 2.42 -8.33 11.67
CA ALA A 234 3.83 -8.21 11.29
C ALA A 234 4.61 -9.53 11.38
N PRO A 235 4.46 -10.37 12.44
CA PRO A 235 5.14 -11.67 12.51
C PRO A 235 4.76 -12.64 11.39
N PHE A 236 3.60 -12.41 10.75
CA PHE A 236 3.10 -13.20 9.63
C PHE A 236 3.27 -12.49 8.28
N GLY A 237 3.92 -11.32 8.29
CA GLY A 237 4.27 -10.55 7.12
C GLY A 237 3.39 -9.33 6.83
N GLY A 238 2.41 -9.00 7.68
CA GLY A 238 1.68 -7.74 7.57
C GLY A 238 2.59 -6.55 7.84
N PHE A 239 2.48 -5.47 7.05
CA PHE A 239 3.27 -4.27 7.28
C PHE A 239 2.48 -3.01 6.91
N ALA A 240 2.60 -1.97 7.73
CA ALA A 240 2.15 -0.60 7.47
C ALA A 240 0.79 -0.49 6.73
N PHE A 241 -0.26 -1.09 7.29
CA PHE A 241 -1.62 -0.88 6.79
C PHE A 241 -2.04 0.58 6.98
N ASN A 242 -2.71 1.11 5.98
CA ASN A 242 -3.07 2.52 5.95
C ASN A 242 -4.36 2.76 5.19
N HIS A 243 -4.95 3.92 5.39
CA HIS A 243 -6.01 4.44 4.55
C HIS A 243 -5.40 4.98 3.25
N ALA A 244 -5.65 4.28 2.15
CA ALA A 244 -4.99 4.56 0.88
C ALA A 244 -5.56 5.80 0.19
N ALA A 245 -4.70 6.78 -0.09
CA ALA A 245 -5.09 8.00 -0.78
C ALA A 245 -5.63 7.75 -2.19
N ILE A 246 -4.93 6.93 -2.98
CA ILE A 246 -5.31 6.65 -4.38
C ILE A 246 -6.62 5.88 -4.45
N THR A 247 -6.78 4.84 -3.64
CA THR A 247 -8.02 4.05 -3.61
C THR A 247 -9.18 4.82 -3.00
N ALA A 248 -8.92 5.72 -2.04
CA ALA A 248 -9.95 6.63 -1.53
C ALA A 248 -10.49 7.53 -2.66
N ALA A 249 -9.61 8.11 -3.49
CA ALA A 249 -10.02 8.91 -4.64
C ALA A 249 -10.83 8.10 -5.67
N LEU A 250 -10.51 6.83 -5.86
CA LEU A 250 -11.26 5.95 -6.78
C LEU A 250 -12.63 5.55 -6.22
N ASN A 251 -12.72 5.31 -4.92
CA ASN A 251 -13.94 4.77 -4.29
C ASN A 251 -14.89 5.86 -3.80
N ALA A 252 -14.40 7.07 -3.51
CA ALA A 252 -15.20 8.22 -3.06
C ALA A 252 -15.63 9.14 -4.21
N ASN A 253 -15.68 8.66 -5.44
CA ASN A 253 -16.09 9.45 -6.60
C ASN A 253 -17.62 9.51 -6.73
N GLU A 254 -18.12 10.35 -7.68
CA GLU A 254 -19.53 10.55 -7.97
C GLU A 254 -20.27 9.26 -8.42
N HIS A 255 -19.53 8.23 -8.83
CA HIS A 255 -20.08 6.93 -9.21
C HIS A 255 -20.16 5.95 -8.02
N ALA A 256 -19.76 6.37 -6.82
CA ALA A 256 -19.98 5.57 -5.62
C ALA A 256 -21.48 5.36 -5.41
N HIS A 257 -21.85 4.13 -4.99
CA HIS A 257 -23.25 3.75 -4.85
C HIS A 257 -24.02 4.73 -3.95
N PRO A 258 -25.26 5.14 -4.33
CA PRO A 258 -26.06 6.09 -3.55
C PRO A 258 -26.19 5.78 -2.06
N CYS A 259 -26.20 4.49 -1.68
CA CYS A 259 -26.20 4.09 -0.26
C CYS A 259 -24.98 4.55 0.54
N LEU A 260 -23.85 4.80 -0.12
CA LEU A 260 -22.64 5.30 0.52
C LEU A 260 -22.60 6.83 0.57
N LEU A 261 -23.35 7.49 -0.33
CA LEU A 261 -23.49 8.95 -0.40
C LEU A 261 -24.52 9.50 0.60
N TYR A 262 -25.47 8.69 1.07
CA TYR A 262 -26.52 9.10 2.02
C TYR A 262 -26.00 9.40 3.44
N THR A 263 -24.74 9.25 3.71
CA THR A 263 -24.14 9.60 5.02
C THR A 263 -23.55 11.01 5.03
N SER A 264 -23.51 11.69 3.90
CA SER A 264 -23.25 13.13 3.84
C SER A 264 -24.49 13.88 4.33
N PRO A 265 -24.37 14.80 5.31
CA PRO A 265 -25.48 15.68 5.62
C PRO A 265 -25.83 16.46 4.35
N SER A 266 -27.07 16.35 3.91
CA SER A 266 -27.61 17.18 2.83
C SER A 266 -27.38 18.65 3.16
N PRO A 267 -26.93 19.50 2.21
CA PRO A 267 -26.81 20.93 2.44
C PRO A 267 -28.12 21.58 2.85
#